data_53967bd1f13c1cc937c80ae004ffd876
#
_entry.id   53967bd1f13c1cc937c80ae004ffd876
#
_cell.length_a   1.000
_cell.length_b   1.000
_cell.length_c   1.000
_cell.angle_alpha   90.00
_cell.angle_beta   90.00
_cell.angle_gamma   90.00
#
_symmetry.space_group_name_H-M   'P 1'
#
loop_
_entity.id
_entity.type
_entity.pdbx_description
1 polymer ?
#
loop_
_entity_poly.entity_id
_entity_poly.type
_entity_poly.pdbx_seq_one_letter_code
_entity_poly.pdbx_strand_id
1 'polypeptide(L)'
;MKPVVVLGPTASGKSDSCMAAALTNGNTELVVCDAMQVYKRMDIGTAKPSAQDQAQVPHHCIDMVAPSERFTVSDYQVKARAAVADITGRGKNALVVAGTGLYLTSLIDELSFPGEWPEIRRELQQEPEVSRLYRQLKELDPEAASKIERSNRRRIERALEVCIGSGKPFSATGPGTGAYPDNGVVQIGLLWPREMLVARVEQRVH
;
A
#
# COMPACT_ATOMS: atom_id res chain seq x y z
N MET A 1 -10.21 -8.93 -16.92
CA MET A 1 -9.43 -10.02 -16.28
C MET A 1 -8.91 -9.47 -14.95
N LYS A 2 -8.85 -10.28 -13.87
CA LYS A 2 -8.27 -9.84 -12.60
C LYS A 2 -6.74 -9.88 -12.69
N PRO A 3 -6.01 -9.01 -11.97
CA PRO A 3 -4.55 -9.06 -11.95
C PRO A 3 -4.05 -10.30 -11.21
N VAL A 4 -2.80 -10.70 -11.50
CA VAL A 4 -2.05 -11.64 -10.67
C VAL A 4 -1.14 -10.82 -9.75
N VAL A 5 -1.01 -11.22 -8.50
CA VAL A 5 -0.20 -10.52 -7.49
C VAL A 5 0.99 -11.38 -7.08
N VAL A 6 2.18 -10.82 -7.10
CA VAL A 6 3.37 -11.40 -6.47
C VAL A 6 3.75 -10.57 -5.26
N LEU A 7 3.77 -11.19 -4.09
CA LEU A 7 4.06 -10.54 -2.82
C LEU A 7 5.19 -11.24 -2.05
N GLY A 8 5.82 -10.53 -1.16
CA GLY A 8 6.92 -11.06 -0.34
C GLY A 8 7.72 -9.93 0.32
N PRO A 9 8.61 -10.23 1.26
CA PRO A 9 9.42 -9.24 1.96
C PRO A 9 10.41 -8.53 1.03
N THR A 10 11.03 -7.47 1.53
CA THR A 10 12.16 -6.82 0.86
C THR A 10 13.26 -7.84 0.58
N ALA A 11 13.95 -7.69 -0.55
CA ALA A 11 15.01 -8.59 -1.04
C ALA A 11 14.58 -10.03 -1.32
N SER A 12 13.27 -10.34 -1.42
CA SER A 12 12.79 -11.69 -1.75
C SER A 12 12.93 -12.06 -3.24
N GLY A 13 13.28 -11.11 -4.13
CA GLY A 13 13.40 -11.35 -5.57
C GLY A 13 12.09 -11.15 -6.34
N LYS A 14 11.08 -10.49 -5.75
CA LYS A 14 9.79 -10.23 -6.42
C LYS A 14 9.95 -9.56 -7.77
N SER A 15 10.70 -8.47 -7.81
CA SER A 15 10.86 -7.66 -9.03
C SER A 15 11.51 -8.46 -10.15
N ASP A 16 12.59 -9.19 -9.84
CA ASP A 16 13.31 -10.01 -10.81
C ASP A 16 12.43 -11.13 -11.34
N SER A 17 11.69 -11.81 -10.46
CA SER A 17 10.78 -12.90 -10.85
C SER A 17 9.63 -12.37 -11.71
N CYS A 18 9.05 -11.23 -11.37
CA CYS A 18 7.99 -10.61 -12.16
C CYS A 18 8.50 -10.12 -13.53
N MET A 19 9.69 -9.54 -13.56
CA MET A 19 10.33 -9.11 -14.81
C MET A 19 10.59 -10.30 -15.74
N ALA A 20 11.18 -11.38 -15.22
CA ALA A 20 11.41 -12.60 -15.97
C ALA A 20 10.11 -13.22 -16.53
N ALA A 21 9.06 -13.26 -15.69
CA ALA A 21 7.75 -13.77 -16.10
C ALA A 21 7.11 -12.90 -17.19
N ALA A 22 7.23 -11.56 -17.08
CA ALA A 22 6.68 -10.63 -18.06
C ALA A 22 7.40 -10.75 -19.42
N LEU A 23 8.73 -10.86 -19.40
CA LEU A 23 9.55 -11.05 -20.61
C LEU A 23 9.22 -12.38 -21.30
N THR A 24 9.09 -13.46 -20.54
CA THR A 24 8.76 -14.79 -21.07
C THR A 24 7.36 -14.82 -21.69
N ASN A 25 6.39 -14.19 -21.04
CA ASN A 25 5.01 -14.17 -21.51
C ASN A 25 4.80 -13.22 -22.72
N GLY A 26 5.55 -12.12 -22.80
CA GLY A 26 5.48 -11.11 -23.88
C GLY A 26 4.20 -10.28 -23.93
N ASN A 27 3.18 -10.63 -23.14
CA ASN A 27 1.87 -9.94 -23.09
C ASN A 27 1.51 -9.47 -21.69
N THR A 28 2.53 -9.13 -20.89
CA THR A 28 2.36 -8.76 -19.47
C THR A 28 2.98 -7.40 -19.21
N GLU A 29 2.27 -6.56 -18.44
CA GLU A 29 2.78 -5.29 -17.93
C GLU A 29 2.76 -5.31 -16.39
N LEU A 30 3.71 -4.62 -15.76
CA LEU A 30 3.89 -4.62 -14.32
C LEU A 30 3.18 -3.42 -13.66
N VAL A 31 2.46 -3.69 -12.59
CA VAL A 31 1.89 -2.64 -11.72
C VAL A 31 2.64 -2.66 -10.40
N VAL A 32 3.43 -1.63 -10.14
CA VAL A 32 4.26 -1.54 -8.94
C VAL A 32 3.41 -1.11 -7.75
N CYS A 33 3.44 -1.92 -6.70
CA CYS A 33 2.70 -1.69 -5.47
C CYS A 33 3.68 -1.40 -4.32
N ASP A 34 4.32 -0.23 -4.37
CA ASP A 34 5.33 0.21 -3.41
C ASP A 34 5.15 1.69 -3.05
N ALA A 35 5.09 2.00 -1.76
CA ALA A 35 4.83 3.35 -1.26
C ALA A 35 6.00 4.33 -1.45
N MET A 36 7.18 3.85 -1.81
CA MET A 36 8.37 4.68 -2.01
C MET A 36 8.73 4.85 -3.49
N GLN A 37 8.48 3.85 -4.32
CA GLN A 37 8.76 3.92 -5.77
C GLN A 37 7.80 4.85 -6.54
N VAL A 38 6.74 5.31 -5.91
CA VAL A 38 5.82 6.32 -6.46
C VAL A 38 6.47 7.70 -6.61
N TYR A 39 7.54 7.97 -5.85
CA TYR A 39 8.23 9.26 -5.87
C TYR A 39 9.30 9.33 -6.94
N LYS A 40 9.25 10.36 -7.77
CA LYS A 40 10.24 10.63 -8.81
C LYS A 40 11.64 10.82 -8.21
N ARG A 41 12.67 10.29 -8.88
CA ARG A 41 14.08 10.42 -8.50
C ARG A 41 14.46 9.77 -7.16
N MET A 42 13.57 8.98 -6.57
CA MET A 42 13.91 8.13 -5.43
C MET A 42 14.21 6.72 -5.96
N ASP A 43 15.38 6.52 -6.56
CA ASP A 43 15.64 5.31 -7.37
C ASP A 43 16.48 4.27 -6.62
N ILE A 44 17.60 4.70 -6.01
CA ILE A 44 18.61 3.80 -5.43
C ILE A 44 18.07 3.09 -4.18
N GLY A 45 17.70 3.83 -3.13
CA GLY A 45 17.25 3.26 -1.85
C GLY A 45 15.94 2.48 -1.94
N THR A 46 15.12 2.74 -2.97
CA THR A 46 13.86 2.05 -3.22
C THR A 46 14.01 0.83 -4.13
N ALA A 47 15.18 0.65 -4.74
CA ALA A 47 15.44 -0.34 -5.79
C ALA A 47 14.38 -0.28 -6.91
N LYS A 48 14.14 0.94 -7.40
CA LYS A 48 13.24 1.18 -8.53
C LYS A 48 13.76 0.48 -9.79
N PRO A 49 12.91 -0.08 -10.64
CA PRO A 49 13.30 -0.64 -11.92
C PRO A 49 14.12 0.36 -12.74
N SER A 50 15.20 -0.11 -13.36
CA SER A 50 16.05 0.74 -14.19
C SER A 50 15.32 1.23 -15.44
N ALA A 51 15.83 2.28 -16.09
CA ALA A 51 15.28 2.75 -17.38
C ALA A 51 15.32 1.63 -18.44
N GLN A 52 16.33 0.74 -18.37
CA GLN A 52 16.43 -0.41 -19.26
C GLN A 52 15.33 -1.43 -19.01
N ASP A 53 15.02 -1.75 -17.72
CA ASP A 53 13.93 -2.66 -17.37
C ASP A 53 12.58 -2.09 -17.82
N GLN A 54 12.36 -0.80 -17.58
CA GLN A 54 11.14 -0.11 -17.98
C GLN A 54 10.95 -0.04 -19.51
N ALA A 55 12.05 0.01 -20.27
CA ALA A 55 12.00 -0.03 -21.73
C ALA A 55 11.66 -1.44 -22.26
N GLN A 56 12.01 -2.49 -21.54
CA GLN A 56 11.71 -3.88 -21.93
C GLN A 56 10.29 -4.28 -21.56
N VAL A 57 9.82 -3.90 -20.36
CA VAL A 57 8.48 -4.19 -19.86
C VAL A 57 7.88 -2.92 -19.28
N PRO A 58 6.68 -2.49 -19.71
CA PRO A 58 6.03 -1.33 -19.12
C PRO A 58 5.76 -1.52 -17.63
N HIS A 59 6.16 -0.50 -16.83
CA HIS A 59 5.92 -0.43 -15.41
C HIS A 59 4.95 0.71 -15.09
N HIS A 60 3.88 0.41 -14.37
CA HIS A 60 2.88 1.38 -13.95
C HIS A 60 3.01 1.67 -12.45
N CYS A 61 2.54 2.82 -12.02
CA CYS A 61 2.53 3.27 -10.62
C CYS A 61 3.92 3.54 -10.02
N ILE A 62 4.89 3.92 -10.85
CA ILE A 62 6.19 4.46 -10.44
C ILE A 62 6.31 5.92 -10.91
N ASP A 63 7.18 6.70 -10.28
CA ASP A 63 7.48 8.10 -10.67
C ASP A 63 6.24 9.00 -10.84
N MET A 64 5.21 8.79 -10.02
CA MET A 64 3.93 9.48 -10.16
C MET A 64 3.95 10.91 -9.64
N VAL A 65 4.66 11.17 -8.54
CA VAL A 65 4.68 12.46 -7.84
C VAL A 65 6.09 12.89 -7.46
N ALA A 66 6.30 14.19 -7.23
CA ALA A 66 7.55 14.70 -6.67
C ALA A 66 7.66 14.34 -5.17
N PRO A 67 8.88 14.20 -4.59
CA PRO A 67 9.05 13.90 -3.16
C PRO A 67 8.44 14.94 -2.22
N SER A 68 8.25 16.18 -2.68
CA SER A 68 7.58 17.26 -1.95
C SER A 68 6.05 17.20 -1.99
N GLU A 69 5.50 16.37 -2.86
CA GLU A 69 4.05 16.23 -3.01
C GLU A 69 3.50 15.17 -2.06
N ARG A 70 2.33 15.45 -1.50
CA ARG A 70 1.62 14.46 -0.70
C ARG A 70 1.01 13.41 -1.62
N PHE A 71 1.23 12.14 -1.29
CA PHE A 71 0.62 11.01 -1.98
C PHE A 71 0.06 10.01 -0.97
N THR A 72 -1.21 9.69 -1.09
CA THR A 72 -1.93 8.84 -0.13
C THR A 72 -2.22 7.47 -0.72
N VAL A 73 -2.60 6.53 0.16
CA VAL A 73 -3.07 5.20 -0.28
C VAL A 73 -4.33 5.30 -1.15
N SER A 74 -5.18 6.30 -0.92
CA SER A 74 -6.36 6.56 -1.75
C SER A 74 -5.97 6.99 -3.16
N ASP A 75 -4.97 7.88 -3.28
CA ASP A 75 -4.43 8.29 -4.59
C ASP A 75 -3.83 7.10 -5.34
N TYR A 76 -3.07 6.27 -4.63
CA TYR A 76 -2.53 5.02 -5.17
C TYR A 76 -3.64 4.11 -5.69
N GLN A 77 -4.68 3.87 -4.88
CA GLN A 77 -5.81 3.00 -5.25
C GLN A 77 -6.43 3.42 -6.59
N VAL A 78 -6.73 4.71 -6.74
CA VAL A 78 -7.34 5.26 -7.96
C VAL A 78 -6.42 5.03 -9.17
N LYS A 79 -5.13 5.36 -9.02
CA LYS A 79 -4.13 5.23 -10.10
C LYS A 79 -3.88 3.77 -10.47
N ALA A 80 -3.72 2.89 -9.47
CA ALA A 80 -3.43 1.47 -9.71
C ALA A 80 -4.63 0.74 -10.33
N ARG A 81 -5.86 1.05 -9.90
CA ARG A 81 -7.08 0.51 -10.53
C ARG A 81 -7.22 0.96 -11.98
N ALA A 82 -6.95 2.21 -12.27
CA ALA A 82 -6.95 2.72 -13.64
C ALA A 82 -5.91 2.02 -14.51
N ALA A 83 -4.69 1.81 -14.00
CA ALA A 83 -3.64 1.08 -14.70
C ALA A 83 -4.04 -0.37 -14.99
N VAL A 84 -4.55 -1.10 -13.98
CA VAL A 84 -5.05 -2.49 -14.17
C VAL A 84 -6.17 -2.54 -15.22
N ALA A 85 -7.12 -1.60 -15.16
CA ALA A 85 -8.23 -1.54 -16.10
C ALA A 85 -7.74 -1.26 -17.53
N ASP A 86 -6.80 -0.34 -17.71
CA ASP A 86 -6.20 -0.04 -19.02
C ASP A 86 -5.46 -1.25 -19.60
N ILE A 87 -4.56 -1.87 -18.81
CA ILE A 87 -3.80 -3.05 -19.22
C ILE A 87 -4.75 -4.17 -19.69
N THR A 88 -5.74 -4.48 -18.86
CA THR A 88 -6.69 -5.57 -19.15
C THR A 88 -7.64 -5.21 -20.30
N GLY A 89 -8.00 -3.94 -20.43
CA GLY A 89 -8.81 -3.43 -21.55
C GLY A 89 -8.10 -3.55 -22.91
N ARG A 90 -6.77 -3.52 -22.92
CA ARG A 90 -5.93 -3.80 -24.10
C ARG A 90 -5.68 -5.28 -24.34
N GLY A 91 -6.31 -6.19 -23.58
CA GLY A 91 -6.13 -7.64 -23.69
C GLY A 91 -4.80 -8.16 -23.13
N LYS A 92 -4.09 -7.35 -22.32
CA LYS A 92 -2.84 -7.72 -21.68
C LYS A 92 -3.03 -8.20 -20.24
N ASN A 93 -2.01 -8.85 -19.70
CA ASN A 93 -1.99 -9.32 -18.32
C ASN A 93 -1.40 -8.24 -17.40
N ALA A 94 -2.11 -7.90 -16.32
CA ALA A 94 -1.59 -7.06 -15.27
C ALA A 94 -0.94 -7.93 -14.18
N LEU A 95 0.36 -7.75 -13.95
CA LEU A 95 1.11 -8.43 -12.88
C LEU A 95 1.51 -7.41 -11.82
N VAL A 96 0.93 -7.54 -10.62
CA VAL A 96 1.18 -6.62 -9.49
C VAL A 96 2.38 -7.09 -8.68
N VAL A 97 3.38 -6.23 -8.55
CA VAL A 97 4.59 -6.45 -7.75
C VAL A 97 4.42 -5.80 -6.39
N ALA A 98 4.03 -6.56 -5.36
CA ALA A 98 3.60 -6.01 -4.09
C ALA A 98 4.71 -5.98 -3.03
N GLY A 99 5.16 -4.77 -2.68
CA GLY A 99 6.09 -4.48 -1.58
C GLY A 99 5.42 -3.82 -0.36
N THR A 100 4.24 -3.22 -0.54
CA THR A 100 3.51 -2.48 0.51
C THR A 100 2.12 -3.07 0.73
N GLY A 101 1.92 -3.72 1.89
CA GLY A 101 0.68 -4.43 2.19
C GLY A 101 -0.57 -3.54 2.11
N LEU A 102 -0.55 -2.35 2.73
CA LEU A 102 -1.70 -1.43 2.70
C LEU A 102 -2.08 -1.01 1.27
N TYR A 103 -1.10 -0.79 0.40
CA TYR A 103 -1.35 -0.46 -1.00
C TYR A 103 -1.98 -1.64 -1.74
N LEU A 104 -1.46 -2.85 -1.49
CA LEU A 104 -2.03 -4.07 -2.06
C LEU A 104 -3.47 -4.27 -1.63
N THR A 105 -3.75 -4.26 -0.33
CA THR A 105 -5.11 -4.40 0.20
C THR A 105 -6.06 -3.34 -0.39
N SER A 106 -5.59 -2.10 -0.56
CA SER A 106 -6.40 -1.04 -1.18
C SER A 106 -6.75 -1.35 -2.64
N LEU A 107 -5.85 -2.00 -3.37
CA LEU A 107 -6.06 -2.33 -4.77
C LEU A 107 -7.04 -3.49 -4.94
N ILE A 108 -6.87 -4.58 -4.16
CA ILE A 108 -7.55 -5.86 -4.40
C ILE A 108 -8.80 -6.08 -3.53
N ASP A 109 -8.90 -5.45 -2.35
CA ASP A 109 -9.94 -5.72 -1.36
C ASP A 109 -10.99 -4.60 -1.25
N GLU A 110 -11.07 -3.72 -2.25
CA GLU A 110 -12.07 -2.64 -2.33
C GLU A 110 -12.17 -1.77 -1.08
N LEU A 111 -11.03 -1.50 -0.41
CA LEU A 111 -11.02 -0.65 0.76
C LEU A 111 -11.65 0.72 0.45
N SER A 112 -12.58 1.11 1.30
CA SER A 112 -13.11 2.45 1.35
C SER A 112 -12.25 3.30 2.28
N PHE A 113 -11.84 4.48 1.83
CA PHE A 113 -11.11 5.42 2.66
C PHE A 113 -12.05 6.52 3.12
N PRO A 114 -12.23 6.70 4.43
CA PRO A 114 -13.00 7.83 4.95
C PRO A 114 -12.30 9.13 4.57
N GLY A 115 -13.08 10.19 4.44
CA GLY A 115 -12.60 11.54 4.17
C GLY A 115 -11.51 12.02 5.12
N GLU A 116 -10.94 13.16 4.85
CA GLU A 116 -9.94 13.82 5.68
C GLU A 116 -10.51 15.13 6.22
N TRP A 117 -10.17 15.43 7.47
CA TRP A 117 -10.56 16.66 8.16
C TRP A 117 -9.32 17.33 8.76
N PRO A 118 -8.56 18.10 7.96
CA PRO A 118 -7.26 18.65 8.38
C PRO A 118 -7.34 19.56 9.60
N GLU A 119 -8.46 20.25 9.81
CA GLU A 119 -8.68 21.11 10.97
C GLU A 119 -8.80 20.30 12.25
N ILE A 120 -9.65 19.28 12.24
CA ILE A 120 -9.80 18.36 13.36
C ILE A 120 -8.46 17.68 13.67
N ARG A 121 -7.74 17.24 12.64
CA ARG A 121 -6.41 16.64 12.82
C ARG A 121 -5.45 17.58 13.51
N ARG A 122 -5.42 18.87 13.12
CA ARG A 122 -4.57 19.89 13.76
C ARG A 122 -4.92 20.11 15.23
N GLU A 123 -6.20 20.12 15.58
CA GLU A 123 -6.65 20.24 16.97
C GLU A 123 -6.21 19.02 17.80
N LEU A 124 -6.42 17.80 17.29
CA LEU A 124 -5.99 16.58 17.97
C LEU A 124 -4.47 16.53 18.20
N GLN A 125 -3.68 17.04 17.25
CA GLN A 125 -2.23 17.10 17.36
C GLN A 125 -1.74 18.06 18.46
N GLN A 126 -2.55 19.04 18.89
CA GLN A 126 -2.23 19.95 19.99
C GLN A 126 -2.37 19.31 21.38
N GLU A 127 -3.12 18.21 21.51
CA GLU A 127 -3.23 17.48 22.77
C GLU A 127 -1.92 16.70 23.04
N PRO A 128 -1.13 17.05 24.08
CA PRO A 128 0.14 16.37 24.35
C PRO A 128 -0.01 14.96 24.89
N GLU A 129 -1.12 14.68 25.60
CA GLU A 129 -1.34 13.41 26.27
C GLU A 129 -2.09 12.39 25.40
N VAL A 130 -1.39 11.40 24.87
CA VAL A 130 -2.00 10.30 24.09
C VAL A 130 -3.09 9.56 24.86
N SER A 131 -2.95 9.49 26.19
CA SER A 131 -3.94 8.86 27.07
C SER A 131 -5.30 9.55 27.06
N ARG A 132 -5.35 10.87 26.84
CA ARG A 132 -6.61 11.61 26.70
C ARG A 132 -7.27 11.31 25.36
N LEU A 133 -6.49 11.35 24.28
CA LEU A 133 -6.96 10.97 22.94
C LEU A 133 -7.51 9.54 22.92
N TYR A 134 -6.81 8.60 23.58
CA TYR A 134 -7.27 7.21 23.65
C TYR A 134 -8.58 7.06 24.43
N ARG A 135 -8.77 7.81 25.54
CA ARG A 135 -10.05 7.80 26.27
C ARG A 135 -11.18 8.33 25.42
N GLN A 136 -10.98 9.44 24.73
CA GLN A 136 -11.96 10.02 23.81
C GLN A 136 -12.31 9.02 22.67
N LEU A 137 -11.32 8.32 22.12
CA LEU A 137 -11.58 7.27 21.13
C LEU A 137 -12.40 6.13 21.70
N LYS A 138 -12.13 5.73 22.96
CA LYS A 138 -12.90 4.68 23.62
C LYS A 138 -14.37 5.05 23.85
N GLU A 139 -14.66 6.33 24.03
CA GLU A 139 -16.03 6.85 24.14
C GLU A 139 -16.75 6.90 22.78
N LEU A 140 -16.07 7.34 21.72
CA LEU A 140 -16.64 7.51 20.38
C LEU A 140 -16.69 6.20 19.58
N ASP A 141 -15.68 5.33 19.75
CA ASP A 141 -15.56 4.07 19.02
C ASP A 141 -14.80 3.02 19.89
N PRO A 142 -15.50 2.34 20.79
CA PRO A 142 -14.92 1.30 21.64
C PRO A 142 -14.29 0.15 20.84
N GLU A 143 -14.86 -0.17 19.67
CA GLU A 143 -14.37 -1.23 18.80
C GLU A 143 -13.02 -0.87 18.18
N ALA A 144 -12.87 0.33 17.63
CA ALA A 144 -11.58 0.80 17.14
C ALA A 144 -10.55 0.91 18.26
N ALA A 145 -10.96 1.41 19.45
CA ALA A 145 -10.07 1.50 20.60
C ALA A 145 -9.55 0.14 21.06
N SER A 146 -10.33 -0.93 20.94
CA SER A 146 -9.90 -2.29 21.30
C SER A 146 -8.83 -2.85 20.35
N LYS A 147 -8.78 -2.37 19.12
CA LYS A 147 -7.88 -2.84 18.05
C LYS A 147 -6.64 -1.96 17.87
N ILE A 148 -6.63 -0.76 18.44
CA ILE A 148 -5.54 0.22 18.33
C ILE A 148 -4.72 0.20 19.62
N GLU A 149 -3.40 0.04 19.48
CA GLU A 149 -2.50 0.15 20.62
C GLU A 149 -2.59 1.53 21.27
N ARG A 150 -2.63 1.57 22.61
CA ARG A 150 -2.78 2.81 23.40
C ARG A 150 -1.66 3.82 23.20
N SER A 151 -0.48 3.37 22.78
CA SER A 151 0.69 4.20 22.45
C SER A 151 0.72 4.69 21.02
N ASN A 152 -0.09 4.13 20.13
CA ASN A 152 -0.08 4.47 18.71
C ASN A 152 -0.85 5.77 18.43
N ARG A 153 -0.22 6.89 18.81
CA ARG A 153 -0.76 8.25 18.67
C ARG A 153 -1.34 8.51 17.28
N ARG A 154 -0.56 8.22 16.24
CA ARG A 154 -0.95 8.50 14.85
C ARG A 154 -2.24 7.78 14.45
N ARG A 155 -2.41 6.54 14.90
CA ARG A 155 -3.59 5.74 14.57
C ARG A 155 -4.81 6.16 15.39
N ILE A 156 -4.59 6.58 16.64
CA ILE A 156 -5.62 7.15 17.53
C ILE A 156 -6.13 8.49 16.95
N GLU A 157 -5.24 9.41 16.60
CA GLU A 157 -5.59 10.69 15.95
C GLU A 157 -6.39 10.47 14.67
N ARG A 158 -5.99 9.52 13.83
CA ARG A 158 -6.72 9.23 12.60
C ARG A 158 -8.11 8.67 12.86
N ALA A 159 -8.26 7.79 13.82
CA ALA A 159 -9.56 7.24 14.19
C ALA A 159 -10.49 8.33 14.75
N LEU A 160 -9.99 9.18 15.63
CA LEU A 160 -10.73 10.33 16.16
C LEU A 160 -11.11 11.33 15.08
N GLU A 161 -10.18 11.69 14.19
CA GLU A 161 -10.45 12.56 13.05
C GLU A 161 -11.65 12.07 12.22
N VAL A 162 -11.69 10.77 11.96
CA VAL A 162 -12.79 10.17 11.21
C VAL A 162 -14.08 10.17 12.03
N CYS A 163 -14.05 9.77 13.29
CA CYS A 163 -15.23 9.76 14.15
C CYS A 163 -15.87 11.16 14.26
N ILE A 164 -15.04 12.18 14.53
CA ILE A 164 -15.49 13.55 14.73
C ILE A 164 -15.95 14.17 13.39
N GLY A 165 -15.15 13.98 12.33
CA GLY A 165 -15.39 14.63 11.05
C GLY A 165 -16.53 14.00 10.24
N SER A 166 -16.71 12.67 10.31
CA SER A 166 -17.79 11.99 9.60
C SER A 166 -19.05 11.80 10.43
N GLY A 167 -18.98 11.94 11.73
CA GLY A 167 -20.06 11.58 12.67
C GLY A 167 -20.32 10.06 12.75
N LYS A 168 -19.44 9.22 12.24
CA LYS A 168 -19.57 7.76 12.23
C LYS A 168 -18.35 7.10 12.89
N PRO A 169 -18.49 5.95 13.54
CA PRO A 169 -17.34 5.21 14.08
C PRO A 169 -16.32 4.89 13.00
N PHE A 170 -15.04 4.99 13.33
CA PHE A 170 -13.94 4.59 12.45
C PHE A 170 -14.01 3.09 12.12
N SER A 171 -14.42 2.26 13.08
CA SER A 171 -14.63 0.82 12.89
C SER A 171 -15.70 0.50 11.84
N ALA A 172 -16.63 1.41 11.57
CA ALA A 172 -17.66 1.24 10.56
C ALA A 172 -17.19 1.61 9.13
N THR A 173 -15.96 2.11 8.94
CA THR A 173 -15.46 2.56 7.64
C THR A 173 -14.97 1.43 6.72
N GLY A 174 -15.19 0.18 7.10
CA GLY A 174 -14.87 -0.98 6.28
C GLY A 174 -14.25 -2.12 7.10
N PRO A 175 -13.97 -3.27 6.46
CA PRO A 175 -13.50 -4.48 7.15
C PRO A 175 -12.12 -4.33 7.78
N GLY A 176 -11.43 -3.21 7.54
CA GLY A 176 -10.06 -3.00 7.97
C GLY A 176 -9.05 -3.83 7.19
N THR A 177 -7.76 -3.69 7.52
CA THR A 177 -6.65 -4.40 6.84
C THR A 177 -6.49 -5.84 7.30
N GLY A 178 -7.28 -6.32 8.24
CA GLY A 178 -7.24 -7.69 8.76
C GLY A 178 -8.31 -8.61 8.17
N ALA A 179 -9.19 -8.10 7.34
CA ALA A 179 -10.13 -8.92 6.59
C ALA A 179 -9.48 -9.36 5.26
N TYR A 180 -9.65 -10.61 4.91
CA TYR A 180 -9.14 -11.19 3.66
C TYR A 180 -10.31 -11.77 2.87
N PRO A 181 -11.10 -10.90 2.19
CA PRO A 181 -12.23 -11.35 1.41
C PRO A 181 -11.74 -12.22 0.24
N ASP A 182 -12.54 -13.21 -0.14
CA ASP A 182 -12.30 -13.94 -1.39
C ASP A 182 -12.64 -13.01 -2.56
N ASN A 183 -11.64 -12.28 -3.01
CA ASN A 183 -11.74 -11.36 -4.14
C ASN A 183 -11.42 -12.06 -5.49
N GLY A 184 -11.13 -13.35 -5.49
CA GLY A 184 -10.77 -14.13 -6.67
C GLY A 184 -9.51 -13.66 -7.39
N VAL A 185 -8.63 -12.90 -6.71
CA VAL A 185 -7.31 -12.49 -7.22
C VAL A 185 -6.28 -13.56 -6.86
N VAL A 186 -5.54 -14.03 -7.86
CA VAL A 186 -4.44 -14.97 -7.62
C VAL A 186 -3.28 -14.26 -6.96
N GLN A 187 -2.86 -14.74 -5.79
CA GLN A 187 -1.76 -14.18 -5.03
C GLN A 187 -0.65 -15.23 -4.84
N ILE A 188 0.57 -14.88 -5.22
CA ILE A 188 1.76 -15.73 -5.16
C ILE A 188 2.71 -15.14 -4.12
N GLY A 189 2.93 -15.82 -3.00
CA GLY A 189 3.83 -15.41 -1.94
C GLY A 189 5.25 -15.96 -2.14
N LEU A 190 6.27 -15.09 -2.11
CA LEU A 190 7.67 -15.52 -2.08
C LEU A 190 8.13 -15.63 -0.62
N LEU A 191 8.43 -16.84 -0.20
CA LEU A 191 8.88 -17.14 1.16
C LEU A 191 10.35 -17.52 1.16
N TRP A 192 11.09 -17.02 2.15
CA TRP A 192 12.50 -17.32 2.39
C TRP A 192 12.71 -17.67 3.87
N PRO A 193 13.58 -18.60 4.19
CA PRO A 193 14.11 -18.74 5.55
C PRO A 193 14.68 -17.39 6.03
N ARG A 194 14.40 -17.04 7.29
CA ARG A 194 14.79 -15.72 7.84
C ARG A 194 16.28 -15.40 7.67
N GLU A 195 17.12 -16.38 7.91
CA GLU A 195 18.58 -16.22 7.79
C GLU A 195 19.03 -15.86 6.38
N MET A 196 18.44 -16.53 5.38
CA MET A 196 18.73 -16.24 3.98
C MET A 196 18.21 -14.84 3.58
N LEU A 197 17.04 -14.44 4.09
CA LEU A 197 16.51 -13.14 3.82
C LEU A 197 17.37 -12.02 4.42
N VAL A 198 17.88 -12.20 5.64
CA VAL A 198 18.82 -11.27 6.28
C VAL A 198 20.07 -11.09 5.43
N ALA A 199 20.71 -12.18 5.01
CA ALA A 199 21.90 -12.12 4.15
C ALA A 199 21.63 -11.38 2.82
N ARG A 200 20.45 -11.59 2.20
CA ARG A 200 20.05 -10.88 0.97
C ARG A 200 19.81 -9.39 1.20
N VAL A 201 19.26 -9.02 2.36
CA VAL A 201 19.08 -7.60 2.73
C VAL A 201 20.44 -6.93 2.94
N GLU A 202 21.37 -7.59 3.64
CA GLU A 202 22.73 -7.09 3.85
C GLU A 202 23.48 -6.87 2.52
N GLN A 203 23.42 -7.84 1.62
CA GLN A 203 24.01 -7.70 0.27
C GLN A 203 23.44 -6.53 -0.53
N ARG A 204 22.18 -6.16 -0.28
CA ARG A 204 21.55 -5.04 -0.98
C ARG A 204 21.96 -3.68 -0.43
N VAL A 205 22.39 -3.59 0.82
CA VAL A 205 22.77 -2.34 1.49
C VAL A 205 24.24 -1.99 1.23
N HIS A 206 25.08 -2.98 0.96
CA HIS A 206 26.51 -2.83 0.61
C HIS A 206 26.72 -2.79 -0.89
#